data_5b4e3d2df28bc54e35a2ded37040484f
#
_entry.id   5b4e3d2df28bc54e35a2ded37040484f
#
_cell.length_a   1.000
_cell.length_b   1.000
_cell.length_c   1.000
_cell.angle_alpha   90.00
_cell.angle_beta   90.00
_cell.angle_gamma   90.00
#
_symmetry.space_group_name_H-M   'P 1'
#
loop_
_entity.id
_entity.type
_entity.pdbx_description
1 polymer ?
#
loop_
_entity_poly.entity_id
_entity_poly.type
_entity_poly.pdbx_seq_one_letter_code
_entity_poly.pdbx_strand_id
1 'polypeptide(L)'
;VSAVEIRLRPETGARELGETISGLQESLGPGYEVRDRFRQNEALYRMMKYEKAAIFLILVFIIIIISFSIFGSLSMLIIEKKGDIATLRSLGAPEKLVRRIFVTEGWLISLLGLAIGLAIGTGACLIQQEFGLIRMPGGFATPSYPVILKWGDILTTILCVSGIGLLMAWLPVKVNMKED
;
A
#
# COMPACT_ATOMS: atom_id res chain seq x y z
N VAL A 1 10.65 24.75 -38.16
CA VAL A 1 10.28 23.50 -37.46
C VAL A 1 10.77 23.60 -36.07
N SER A 2 9.85 23.59 -35.09
CA SER A 2 10.18 23.87 -33.70
C SER A 2 10.68 22.63 -32.94
N ALA A 3 10.31 21.43 -33.34
CA ALA A 3 10.76 20.15 -32.77
C ALA A 3 10.53 18.99 -33.74
N VAL A 4 11.35 17.97 -33.63
CA VAL A 4 11.21 16.68 -34.36
C VAL A 4 11.05 15.58 -33.32
N GLU A 5 9.98 14.80 -33.41
CA GLU A 5 9.75 13.64 -32.56
C GLU A 5 10.31 12.38 -33.21
N ILE A 6 11.22 11.69 -32.52
CA ILE A 6 11.80 10.43 -32.95
C ILE A 6 11.21 9.32 -32.11
N ARG A 7 10.51 8.36 -32.72
CA ARG A 7 9.98 7.17 -32.05
C ARG A 7 10.93 6.00 -32.20
N LEU A 8 11.45 5.51 -31.11
CA LEU A 8 12.23 4.28 -31.07
C LEU A 8 11.30 3.06 -30.97
N ARG A 9 11.83 1.88 -31.31
CA ARG A 9 11.08 0.62 -31.17
C ARG A 9 10.73 0.34 -29.71
N PRO A 10 9.56 -0.25 -29.41
CA PRO A 10 9.11 -0.47 -28.02
C PRO A 10 10.00 -1.44 -27.22
N GLU A 11 10.89 -2.16 -27.87
CA GLU A 11 11.81 -3.14 -27.26
C GLU A 11 13.16 -2.54 -26.84
N THR A 12 13.40 -1.25 -27.11
CA THR A 12 14.69 -0.59 -26.82
C THR A 12 14.87 -0.46 -25.31
N GLY A 13 15.87 -1.12 -24.75
CA GLY A 13 16.20 -1.06 -23.33
C GLY A 13 16.71 0.32 -22.88
N ALA A 14 16.63 0.61 -21.57
CA ALA A 14 17.05 1.91 -21.01
C ALA A 14 18.52 2.26 -21.31
N ARG A 15 19.38 1.26 -21.48
CA ARG A 15 20.79 1.42 -21.79
C ARG A 15 21.03 1.82 -23.25
N GLU A 16 20.34 1.14 -24.17
CA GLU A 16 20.36 1.48 -25.60
C GLU A 16 19.76 2.86 -25.87
N LEU A 17 18.74 3.26 -25.10
CA LEU A 17 18.14 4.59 -25.16
C LEU A 17 19.19 5.67 -24.82
N GLY A 18 19.98 5.46 -23.77
CA GLY A 18 21.05 6.37 -23.37
C GLY A 18 22.15 6.50 -24.44
N GLU A 19 22.56 5.39 -25.03
CA GLU A 19 23.57 5.37 -26.10
C GLU A 19 23.05 6.04 -27.39
N THR A 20 21.77 5.83 -27.72
CA THR A 20 21.14 6.47 -28.88
C THR A 20 21.01 7.98 -28.70
N ILE A 21 20.65 8.46 -27.50
CA ILE A 21 20.55 9.89 -27.20
C ILE A 21 21.91 10.56 -27.29
N SER A 22 22.96 9.95 -26.74
CA SER A 22 24.32 10.52 -26.81
C SER A 22 24.85 10.54 -28.25
N GLY A 23 24.64 9.47 -29.02
CA GLY A 23 25.02 9.43 -30.41
C GLY A 23 24.27 10.44 -31.29
N LEU A 24 22.99 10.64 -31.06
CA LEU A 24 22.19 11.68 -31.73
C LEU A 24 22.64 13.09 -31.32
N GLN A 25 22.95 13.33 -30.08
CA GLN A 25 23.45 14.64 -29.61
C GLN A 25 24.81 14.97 -30.26
N GLU A 26 25.67 13.98 -30.38
CA GLU A 26 26.99 14.15 -31.02
C GLU A 26 26.87 14.38 -32.53
N SER A 27 25.96 13.71 -33.20
CA SER A 27 25.74 13.84 -34.65
C SER A 27 25.04 15.14 -35.03
N LEU A 28 24.15 15.68 -34.21
CA LEU A 28 23.37 16.89 -34.47
C LEU A 28 24.12 18.19 -34.11
N GLY A 29 25.18 18.09 -33.27
CA GLY A 29 25.98 19.22 -32.86
C GLY A 29 25.30 20.14 -31.81
N PRO A 30 25.99 21.25 -31.40
CA PRO A 30 25.54 22.05 -30.23
C PRO A 30 24.29 22.92 -30.49
N GLY A 31 23.83 23.01 -31.74
CA GLY A 31 22.63 23.76 -32.10
C GLY A 31 21.31 23.04 -31.81
N TYR A 32 21.36 21.74 -31.48
CA TYR A 32 20.19 20.91 -31.23
C TYR A 32 20.28 20.26 -29.85
N GLU A 33 19.17 20.25 -29.11
CA GLU A 33 19.08 19.59 -27.82
C GLU A 33 18.21 18.33 -27.97
N VAL A 34 18.81 17.15 -27.75
CA VAL A 34 18.08 15.89 -27.74
C VAL A 34 17.54 15.64 -26.33
N ARG A 35 16.21 15.70 -26.18
CA ARG A 35 15.53 15.47 -24.92
C ARG A 35 14.80 14.14 -24.93
N ASP A 36 15.10 13.31 -23.96
CA ASP A 36 14.29 12.13 -23.65
C ASP A 36 12.92 12.56 -23.11
N ARG A 37 11.91 11.70 -23.27
CA ARG A 37 10.56 11.86 -22.77
C ARG A 37 10.54 12.18 -21.26
N PHE A 38 11.49 11.63 -20.50
CA PHE A 38 11.66 11.91 -19.09
C PHE A 38 12.16 13.34 -18.83
N ARG A 39 13.13 13.82 -19.59
CA ARG A 39 13.64 15.18 -19.49
C ARG A 39 12.66 16.23 -20.01
N GLN A 40 11.90 15.88 -21.06
CA GLN A 40 10.89 16.79 -21.61
C GLN A 40 9.75 17.05 -20.63
N ASN A 41 9.39 16.05 -19.82
CA ASN A 41 8.31 16.11 -18.85
C ASN A 41 8.81 15.95 -17.39
N GLU A 42 10.03 16.42 -17.11
CA GLU A 42 10.65 16.25 -15.79
C GLU A 42 9.79 16.81 -14.64
N ALA A 43 9.13 17.93 -14.87
CA ALA A 43 8.21 18.51 -13.90
C ALA A 43 7.02 17.59 -13.58
N LEU A 44 6.44 16.93 -14.60
CA LEU A 44 5.36 15.97 -14.41
C LEU A 44 5.83 14.71 -13.67
N TYR A 45 7.00 14.17 -14.03
CA TYR A 45 7.56 13.00 -13.33
C TYR A 45 7.94 13.32 -11.88
N ARG A 46 8.47 14.51 -11.60
CA ARG A 46 8.71 14.99 -10.23
C ARG A 46 7.40 15.08 -9.45
N MET A 47 6.36 15.68 -10.04
CA MET A 47 5.05 15.81 -9.41
C MET A 47 4.45 14.43 -9.08
N MET A 48 4.49 13.48 -10.02
CA MET A 48 4.03 12.09 -9.80
C MET A 48 4.83 11.38 -8.69
N LYS A 49 6.14 11.66 -8.57
CA LYS A 49 6.96 11.09 -7.49
C LYS A 49 6.57 11.65 -6.13
N TYR A 50 6.33 12.96 -6.03
CA TYR A 50 5.87 13.59 -4.80
C TYR A 50 4.45 13.16 -4.43
N GLU A 51 3.56 13.01 -5.40
CA GLU A 51 2.21 12.47 -5.19
C GLU A 51 2.26 11.06 -4.60
N LYS A 52 3.05 10.15 -5.17
CA LYS A 52 3.24 8.80 -4.64
C LYS A 52 3.82 8.82 -3.22
N ALA A 53 4.79 9.69 -2.95
CA ALA A 53 5.38 9.82 -1.63
C ALA A 53 4.37 10.35 -0.60
N ALA A 54 3.53 11.32 -0.99
CA ALA A 54 2.48 11.86 -0.13
C ALA A 54 1.42 10.80 0.19
N ILE A 55 0.96 10.05 -0.81
CA ILE A 55 0.01 8.94 -0.64
C ILE A 55 0.60 7.89 0.31
N PHE A 56 1.87 7.51 0.10
CA PHE A 56 2.55 6.55 0.98
C PHE A 56 2.62 7.05 2.43
N LEU A 57 2.94 8.33 2.63
CA LEU A 57 3.01 8.94 3.96
C LEU A 57 1.63 8.93 4.65
N ILE A 58 0.57 9.27 3.92
CA ILE A 58 -0.81 9.21 4.42
C ILE A 58 -1.17 7.78 4.82
N LEU A 59 -0.85 6.78 3.99
CA LEU A 59 -1.10 5.38 4.29
C LEU A 59 -0.38 4.92 5.56
N VAL A 60 0.90 5.27 5.72
CA VAL A 60 1.68 4.98 6.94
C VAL A 60 1.01 5.61 8.16
N PHE A 61 0.57 6.86 8.07
CA PHE A 61 -0.09 7.56 9.16
C PHE A 61 -1.41 6.88 9.56
N ILE A 62 -2.21 6.47 8.56
CA ILE A 62 -3.45 5.71 8.79
C ILE A 62 -3.15 4.38 9.50
N ILE A 63 -2.13 3.64 9.07
CA ILE A 63 -1.72 2.38 9.69
C ILE A 63 -1.33 2.59 11.15
N ILE A 64 -0.61 3.66 11.46
CA ILE A 64 -0.23 4.01 12.84
C ILE A 64 -1.49 4.25 13.68
N ILE A 65 -2.44 5.06 13.22
CA ILE A 65 -3.70 5.33 13.94
C ILE A 65 -4.47 4.05 14.20
N ILE A 66 -4.64 3.20 13.18
CA ILE A 66 -5.35 1.92 13.29
C ILE A 66 -4.64 1.01 14.29
N SER A 67 -3.30 0.98 14.27
CA SER A 67 -2.50 0.20 15.21
C SER A 67 -2.75 0.59 16.66
N PHE A 68 -2.78 1.88 16.96
CA PHE A 68 -3.14 2.37 18.30
C PHE A 68 -4.59 2.05 18.69
N SER A 69 -5.51 2.12 17.75
CA SER A 69 -6.91 1.76 17.97
C SER A 69 -7.08 0.29 18.34
N ILE A 70 -6.41 -0.61 17.61
CA ILE A 70 -6.43 -2.06 17.91
C ILE A 70 -5.79 -2.33 19.29
N PHE A 71 -4.65 -1.69 19.59
CA PHE A 71 -3.99 -1.83 20.88
C PHE A 71 -4.90 -1.40 22.03
N GLY A 72 -5.56 -0.25 21.93
CA GLY A 72 -6.46 0.26 22.94
C GLY A 72 -7.69 -0.64 23.15
N SER A 73 -8.32 -1.08 22.05
CA SER A 73 -9.49 -1.96 22.07
C SER A 73 -9.18 -3.31 22.71
N LEU A 74 -8.07 -3.94 22.34
CA LEU A 74 -7.66 -5.22 22.94
C LEU A 74 -7.23 -5.07 24.41
N SER A 75 -6.58 -3.97 24.78
CA SER A 75 -6.24 -3.70 26.18
C SER A 75 -7.49 -3.56 27.03
N MET A 76 -8.49 -2.85 26.55
CA MET A 76 -9.79 -2.72 27.25
C MET A 76 -10.48 -4.07 27.38
N LEU A 77 -10.52 -4.85 26.32
CA LEU A 77 -11.11 -6.20 26.31
C LEU A 77 -10.45 -7.10 27.38
N ILE A 78 -9.12 -7.10 27.47
CA ILE A 78 -8.39 -7.88 28.48
C ILE A 78 -8.77 -7.43 29.90
N ILE A 79 -8.88 -6.12 30.14
CA ILE A 79 -9.26 -5.56 31.44
C ILE A 79 -10.70 -5.99 31.80
N GLU A 80 -11.63 -5.88 30.87
CA GLU A 80 -13.03 -6.30 31.08
C GLU A 80 -13.15 -7.80 31.37
N LYS A 81 -12.30 -8.61 30.74
CA LYS A 81 -12.30 -10.08 30.89
C LYS A 81 -11.41 -10.61 32.02
N LYS A 82 -10.87 -9.75 32.88
CA LYS A 82 -10.02 -10.18 34.04
C LYS A 82 -10.68 -11.22 34.89
N GLY A 83 -11.99 -11.09 35.19
CA GLY A 83 -12.75 -12.08 35.97
C GLY A 83 -12.82 -13.46 35.30
N ASP A 84 -13.07 -13.47 33.96
CA ASP A 84 -13.12 -14.71 33.15
C ASP A 84 -11.74 -15.37 33.11
N ILE A 85 -10.67 -14.55 32.97
CA ILE A 85 -9.28 -15.01 33.03
C ILE A 85 -8.95 -15.66 34.38
N ALA A 86 -9.35 -15.03 35.50
CA ALA A 86 -9.13 -15.57 36.83
C ALA A 86 -9.84 -16.90 37.01
N THR A 87 -11.08 -17.04 36.52
CA THR A 87 -11.83 -18.29 36.53
C THR A 87 -11.15 -19.39 35.72
N LEU A 88 -10.67 -19.07 34.52
CA LEU A 88 -9.91 -20.02 33.68
C LEU A 88 -8.63 -20.49 34.40
N ARG A 89 -7.90 -19.57 35.03
CA ARG A 89 -6.68 -19.89 35.79
C ARG A 89 -6.99 -20.78 37.00
N SER A 90 -8.07 -20.53 37.70
CA SER A 90 -8.49 -21.37 38.86
C SER A 90 -8.88 -22.78 38.43
N LEU A 91 -9.35 -22.96 37.21
CA LEU A 91 -9.61 -24.26 36.60
C LEU A 91 -8.35 -24.94 36.03
N GLY A 92 -7.17 -24.33 36.21
CA GLY A 92 -5.90 -24.90 35.79
C GLY A 92 -5.44 -24.52 34.37
N ALA A 93 -6.09 -23.58 33.73
CA ALA A 93 -5.68 -23.14 32.40
C ALA A 93 -4.29 -22.47 32.45
N PRO A 94 -3.31 -22.92 31.66
CA PRO A 94 -1.98 -22.31 31.60
C PRO A 94 -2.06 -20.92 30.97
N GLU A 95 -1.21 -20.01 31.43
CA GLU A 95 -1.13 -18.63 30.94
C GLU A 95 -0.98 -18.54 29.41
N LYS A 96 -0.22 -19.48 28.82
CA LYS A 96 -0.02 -19.57 27.37
C LYS A 96 -1.35 -19.78 26.61
N LEU A 97 -2.28 -20.53 27.20
CA LEU A 97 -3.59 -20.77 26.58
C LEU A 97 -4.42 -19.49 26.58
N VAL A 98 -4.49 -18.82 27.72
CA VAL A 98 -5.23 -17.55 27.85
C VAL A 98 -4.68 -16.51 26.89
N ARG A 99 -3.36 -16.34 26.87
CA ARG A 99 -2.69 -15.42 25.93
C ARG A 99 -3.02 -15.73 24.46
N ARG A 100 -3.03 -17.02 24.08
CA ARG A 100 -3.34 -17.46 22.73
C ARG A 100 -4.77 -17.09 22.33
N ILE A 101 -5.73 -17.20 23.24
CA ILE A 101 -7.14 -16.83 23.01
C ILE A 101 -7.23 -15.37 22.56
N PHE A 102 -6.69 -14.44 23.34
CA PHE A 102 -6.76 -13.00 23.02
C PHE A 102 -5.98 -12.61 21.77
N VAL A 103 -4.81 -13.21 21.55
CA VAL A 103 -4.06 -12.97 20.30
C VAL A 103 -4.84 -13.47 19.07
N THR A 104 -5.46 -14.64 19.17
CA THR A 104 -6.26 -15.20 18.08
C THR A 104 -7.50 -14.36 17.82
N GLU A 105 -8.16 -13.88 18.86
CA GLU A 105 -9.32 -12.99 18.78
C GLU A 105 -8.97 -11.68 18.03
N GLY A 106 -7.91 -10.98 18.46
CA GLY A 106 -7.44 -9.76 17.80
C GLY A 106 -7.02 -9.99 16.35
N TRP A 107 -6.37 -11.12 16.06
CA TRP A 107 -6.00 -11.51 14.70
C TRP A 107 -7.22 -11.82 13.83
N LEU A 108 -8.24 -12.51 14.34
CA LEU A 108 -9.50 -12.78 13.63
C LEU A 108 -10.24 -11.49 13.29
N ILE A 109 -10.30 -10.53 14.21
CA ILE A 109 -10.89 -9.21 13.95
C ILE A 109 -10.15 -8.52 12.80
N SER A 110 -8.82 -8.55 12.79
CA SER A 110 -8.00 -7.98 11.72
C SER A 110 -8.24 -8.68 10.38
N LEU A 111 -8.40 -10.02 10.36
CA LEU A 111 -8.69 -10.78 9.15
C LEU A 111 -10.08 -10.47 8.59
N LEU A 112 -11.08 -10.32 9.46
CA LEU A 112 -12.43 -9.90 9.03
C LEU A 112 -12.41 -8.51 8.40
N GLY A 113 -11.73 -7.55 9.04
CA GLY A 113 -11.53 -6.23 8.49
C GLY A 113 -10.80 -6.25 7.14
N LEU A 114 -9.76 -7.06 7.02
CA LEU A 114 -9.03 -7.28 5.76
C LEU A 114 -9.95 -7.84 4.66
N ALA A 115 -10.76 -8.87 4.97
CA ALA A 115 -11.64 -9.47 3.98
C ALA A 115 -12.67 -8.45 3.46
N ILE A 116 -13.31 -7.70 4.35
CA ILE A 116 -14.28 -6.66 3.99
C ILE A 116 -13.60 -5.53 3.20
N GLY A 117 -12.46 -5.04 3.69
CA GLY A 117 -11.71 -3.97 3.03
C GLY A 117 -11.23 -4.38 1.64
N LEU A 118 -10.76 -5.63 1.48
CA LEU A 118 -10.33 -6.17 0.19
C LEU A 118 -11.51 -6.30 -0.78
N ALA A 119 -12.67 -6.78 -0.31
CA ALA A 119 -13.87 -6.90 -1.13
C ALA A 119 -14.35 -5.53 -1.63
N ILE A 120 -14.39 -4.52 -0.76
CA ILE A 120 -14.78 -3.16 -1.13
C ILE A 120 -13.74 -2.53 -2.07
N GLY A 121 -12.45 -2.66 -1.75
CA GLY A 121 -11.37 -2.09 -2.54
C GLY A 121 -11.28 -2.69 -3.95
N THR A 122 -11.33 -4.02 -4.05
CA THR A 122 -11.33 -4.70 -5.36
C THR A 122 -12.60 -4.40 -6.14
N GLY A 123 -13.76 -4.35 -5.48
CA GLY A 123 -15.02 -3.96 -6.09
C GLY A 123 -14.98 -2.55 -6.66
N ALA A 124 -14.46 -1.58 -5.93
CA ALA A 124 -14.27 -0.21 -6.40
C ALA A 124 -13.32 -0.13 -7.62
N CYS A 125 -12.23 -0.90 -7.59
CA CYS A 125 -11.29 -0.99 -8.73
C CYS A 125 -11.97 -1.56 -9.98
N LEU A 126 -12.74 -2.63 -9.83
CA LEU A 126 -13.47 -3.25 -10.96
C LEU A 126 -14.53 -2.29 -11.54
N ILE A 127 -15.30 -1.62 -10.68
CA ILE A 127 -16.26 -0.61 -11.10
C ILE A 127 -15.56 0.52 -11.87
N GLN A 128 -14.42 0.97 -11.40
CA GLN A 128 -13.64 2.00 -12.10
C GLN A 128 -13.12 1.51 -13.46
N GLN A 129 -12.71 0.24 -13.59
CA GLN A 129 -12.25 -0.34 -14.85
C GLN A 129 -13.38 -0.44 -15.89
N GLU A 130 -14.58 -0.86 -15.46
CA GLU A 130 -15.73 -1.05 -16.35
C GLU A 130 -16.43 0.26 -16.69
N PHE A 131 -16.67 1.12 -15.70
CA PHE A 131 -17.50 2.32 -15.88
C PHE A 131 -16.70 3.61 -16.06
N GLY A 132 -15.39 3.62 -15.74
CA GLY A 132 -14.55 4.80 -15.89
C GLY A 132 -15.10 6.05 -15.16
N LEU A 133 -15.61 5.87 -13.93
CA LEU A 133 -16.31 6.93 -13.18
C LEU A 133 -15.42 8.16 -12.94
N ILE A 134 -14.13 7.92 -12.68
CA ILE A 134 -13.15 8.98 -12.47
C ILE A 134 -12.50 9.30 -13.80
N ARG A 135 -12.79 10.48 -14.34
CA ARG A 135 -12.23 10.99 -15.59
C ARG A 135 -11.03 11.87 -15.32
N MET A 136 -10.01 11.81 -16.18
CA MET A 136 -8.88 12.76 -16.12
C MET A 136 -9.32 14.13 -16.63
N PRO A 137 -9.08 15.21 -15.87
CA PRO A 137 -9.23 16.57 -16.37
C PRO A 137 -8.08 16.90 -17.34
N GLY A 138 -8.43 17.23 -18.59
CA GLY A 138 -7.45 17.63 -19.61
C GLY A 138 -7.26 16.57 -20.71
N GLY A 139 -7.23 16.98 -21.96
CA GLY A 139 -7.25 16.20 -23.21
C GLY A 139 -6.21 15.09 -23.40
N PHE A 140 -6.11 14.19 -22.45
CA PHE A 140 -5.29 12.99 -22.56
C PHE A 140 -5.95 11.95 -23.48
N ALA A 141 -5.15 11.12 -24.13
CA ALA A 141 -5.59 10.09 -25.07
C ALA A 141 -6.55 9.03 -24.47
N THR A 142 -6.60 8.92 -23.13
CA THR A 142 -7.53 8.06 -22.41
C THR A 142 -8.48 8.89 -21.56
N PRO A 143 -9.82 8.74 -21.76
CA PRO A 143 -10.81 9.54 -21.04
C PRO A 143 -10.98 9.15 -19.58
N SER A 144 -10.51 7.96 -19.15
CA SER A 144 -10.63 7.45 -17.78
C SER A 144 -9.27 7.22 -17.13
N TYR A 145 -9.21 7.35 -15.80
CA TYR A 145 -8.01 7.04 -15.02
C TYR A 145 -7.68 5.54 -15.14
N PRO A 146 -6.49 5.15 -15.65
CA PRO A 146 -6.15 3.74 -15.84
C PRO A 146 -5.86 3.10 -14.48
N VAL A 147 -6.75 2.23 -14.01
CA VAL A 147 -6.56 1.41 -12.82
C VAL A 147 -6.15 0.00 -13.26
N ILE A 148 -4.99 -0.45 -12.84
CA ILE A 148 -4.48 -1.80 -13.12
C ILE A 148 -4.44 -2.57 -11.82
N LEU A 149 -5.29 -3.59 -11.70
CA LEU A 149 -5.31 -4.52 -10.57
C LEU A 149 -4.30 -5.65 -10.84
N LYS A 150 -3.28 -5.76 -9.99
CA LYS A 150 -2.28 -6.84 -10.06
C LYS A 150 -2.48 -7.81 -8.91
N TRP A 151 -2.45 -9.10 -9.17
CA TRP A 151 -2.51 -10.13 -8.13
C TRP A 151 -1.41 -10.00 -7.09
N GLY A 152 -0.22 -9.52 -7.48
CA GLY A 152 0.86 -9.23 -6.55
C GLY A 152 0.52 -8.17 -5.51
N ASP A 153 -0.23 -7.13 -5.89
CA ASP A 153 -0.62 -6.05 -4.98
C ASP A 153 -1.63 -6.57 -3.94
N ILE A 154 -2.57 -7.41 -4.38
CA ILE A 154 -3.54 -8.07 -3.48
C ILE A 154 -2.81 -8.96 -2.46
N LEU A 155 -1.89 -9.81 -2.93
CA LEU A 155 -1.14 -10.72 -2.06
C LEU A 155 -0.28 -9.95 -1.06
N THR A 156 0.41 -8.91 -1.52
CA THR A 156 1.23 -8.05 -0.66
C THR A 156 0.37 -7.37 0.40
N THR A 157 -0.80 -6.86 0.04
CA THR A 157 -1.74 -6.25 0.99
C THR A 157 -2.20 -7.24 2.04
N ILE A 158 -2.57 -8.47 1.63
CA ILE A 158 -2.98 -9.55 2.56
C ILE A 158 -1.86 -9.85 3.55
N LEU A 159 -0.63 -10.03 3.07
CA LEU A 159 0.52 -10.35 3.92
C LEU A 159 0.85 -9.21 4.89
N CYS A 160 0.89 -7.97 4.40
CA CYS A 160 1.19 -6.81 5.24
C CYS A 160 0.13 -6.58 6.30
N VAL A 161 -1.15 -6.55 5.94
CA VAL A 161 -2.23 -6.27 6.90
C VAL A 161 -2.40 -7.41 7.91
N SER A 162 -2.31 -8.68 7.47
CA SER A 162 -2.35 -9.83 8.37
C SER A 162 -1.16 -9.84 9.34
N GLY A 163 0.04 -9.52 8.86
CA GLY A 163 1.24 -9.43 9.69
C GLY A 163 1.16 -8.30 10.72
N ILE A 164 0.74 -7.11 10.32
CA ILE A 164 0.54 -5.96 11.22
C ILE A 164 -0.55 -6.28 12.24
N GLY A 165 -1.67 -6.86 11.81
CA GLY A 165 -2.77 -7.27 12.68
C GLY A 165 -2.33 -8.27 13.76
N LEU A 166 -1.53 -9.27 13.39
CA LEU A 166 -0.96 -10.22 14.33
C LEU A 166 -0.02 -9.55 15.34
N LEU A 167 0.86 -8.67 14.88
CA LEU A 167 1.79 -7.92 15.75
C LEU A 167 1.02 -7.04 16.74
N MET A 168 0.00 -6.33 16.26
CA MET A 168 -0.82 -5.45 17.09
C MET A 168 -1.75 -6.21 18.05
N ALA A 169 -2.15 -7.43 17.72
CA ALA A 169 -2.86 -8.31 18.64
C ALA A 169 -1.93 -8.88 19.75
N TRP A 170 -0.67 -9.16 19.41
CA TRP A 170 0.29 -9.73 20.37
C TRP A 170 0.81 -8.73 21.39
N LEU A 171 1.02 -7.46 21.02
CA LEU A 171 1.58 -6.42 21.88
C LEU A 171 0.78 -6.18 23.17
N PRO A 172 -0.54 -5.87 23.14
CA PRO A 172 -1.33 -5.60 24.35
C PRO A 172 -1.45 -6.82 25.24
N VAL A 173 -1.53 -8.01 24.67
CA VAL A 173 -1.54 -9.27 25.41
C VAL A 173 -0.25 -9.47 26.20
N LYS A 174 0.91 -9.16 25.58
CA LYS A 174 2.21 -9.25 26.25
C LYS A 174 2.37 -8.24 27.36
N VAL A 175 1.87 -7.01 27.18
CA VAL A 175 1.99 -5.93 28.17
C VAL A 175 1.04 -6.18 29.34
N ASN A 176 -0.25 -6.36 29.08
CA ASN A 176 -1.27 -6.44 30.14
C ASN A 176 -1.27 -7.77 30.91
N MET A 177 -0.72 -8.86 30.34
CA MET A 177 -0.66 -10.17 31.00
C MET A 177 0.70 -10.45 31.69
N LYS A 178 1.63 -9.49 31.69
CA LYS A 178 2.92 -9.62 32.36
C LYS A 178 2.92 -8.97 33.76
N GLU A 179 1.90 -8.18 34.08
CA GLU A 179 1.80 -7.44 35.33
C GLU A 179 1.10 -8.20 36.47
N ASP A 180 0.60 -9.40 36.22
CA ASP A 180 0.03 -10.34 37.22
C ASP A 180 0.88 -11.62 37.32
#